data_9b2287ade146ef959601d0684dc0d06a
#
_entry.id   9b2287ade146ef959601d0684dc0d06a
#
_cell.length_a   1.000
_cell.length_b   1.000
_cell.length_c   1.000
_cell.angle_alpha   90.00
_cell.angle_beta   90.00
_cell.angle_gamma   90.00
#
_symmetry.space_group_name_H-M   'P 1'
#
loop_
_entity.id
_entity.type
_entity.pdbx_description
1 polymer ?
#
loop_
_entity_poly.entity_id
_entity_poly.type
_entity_poly.pdbx_seq_one_letter_code
_entity_poly.pdbx_strand_id
1 'polypeptide(L)'
;WHRPQGSDINDRYRVVQLALCPLERAILHQRIARRFELMVEAGLLEEVRGLWGRRDLHAGLPAMRAVGYRQLWQHLEGECTLDDAVKNAIAATRQLAKRQLTWLRKWPNLGWIYTDHAGNVALNRLSEQDTDWLGERPLGLALNYLAQRPL
;
A
#
# COMPACT_ATOMS: atom_id res chain seq x y z
N TRP A 1 -12.17 -11.72 24.74
CA TRP A 1 -11.35 -10.49 24.62
C TRP A 1 -12.19 -9.33 25.10
N HIS A 2 -12.07 -8.96 26.41
CA HIS A 2 -12.58 -7.70 26.90
C HIS A 2 -11.71 -6.58 26.29
N ARG A 3 -12.30 -5.75 25.42
CA ARG A 3 -11.70 -4.45 25.11
C ARG A 3 -11.65 -3.65 26.41
N PRO A 4 -10.48 -3.17 26.88
CA PRO A 4 -10.47 -2.18 27.94
C PRO A 4 -11.31 -1.00 27.46
N GLN A 5 -12.20 -0.46 28.29
CA GLN A 5 -12.85 0.83 28.08
C GLN A 5 -11.77 1.92 28.18
N GLY A 6 -10.92 2.01 27.14
CA GLY A 6 -10.03 3.15 26.93
C GLY A 6 -10.83 4.24 26.26
N SER A 7 -10.68 5.47 26.67
CA SER A 7 -11.19 6.64 25.96
C SER A 7 -10.77 6.55 24.50
N ASP A 8 -11.74 6.74 23.58
CA ASP A 8 -11.44 6.80 22.14
C ASP A 8 -10.36 7.87 21.93
N ILE A 9 -9.37 7.61 21.06
CA ILE A 9 -8.34 8.57 20.72
C ILE A 9 -8.96 9.89 20.21
N ASN A 10 -10.13 9.80 19.59
CA ASN A 10 -10.90 10.94 19.12
C ASN A 10 -11.46 11.82 20.24
N ASP A 11 -11.56 11.31 21.49
CA ASP A 11 -11.98 12.09 22.66
C ASP A 11 -10.88 13.02 23.15
N ARG A 12 -9.61 12.72 22.82
CA ARG A 12 -8.42 13.46 23.28
C ARG A 12 -7.72 14.23 22.17
N TYR A 13 -7.86 13.76 20.93
CA TYR A 13 -7.13 14.30 19.78
C TYR A 13 -8.08 14.51 18.60
N ARG A 14 -7.83 15.56 17.86
CA ARG A 14 -8.44 15.74 16.54
C ARG A 14 -7.67 14.88 15.53
N VAL A 15 -8.21 13.73 15.17
CA VAL A 15 -7.58 12.81 14.20
C VAL A 15 -7.94 13.24 12.79
N VAL A 16 -6.93 13.57 11.99
CA VAL A 16 -7.05 13.83 10.55
C VAL A 16 -6.56 12.59 9.81
N GLN A 17 -7.40 12.07 8.92
CA GLN A 17 -7.12 10.87 8.16
C GLN A 17 -7.04 11.20 6.67
N LEU A 18 -5.93 10.82 6.03
CA LEU A 18 -5.67 11.10 4.63
C LEU A 18 -5.31 9.80 3.90
N ALA A 19 -5.88 9.61 2.73
CA ALA A 19 -5.53 8.53 1.80
C ALA A 19 -4.90 9.11 0.54
N LEU A 20 -3.74 8.57 0.16
CA LEU A 20 -3.02 8.91 -1.06
C LEU A 20 -3.13 7.75 -2.05
N CYS A 21 -3.58 8.04 -3.28
CA CYS A 21 -3.65 6.99 -4.30
C CYS A 21 -3.54 7.60 -5.72
N PRO A 22 -2.99 6.87 -6.71
CA PRO A 22 -3.09 7.30 -8.09
C PRO A 22 -4.54 7.44 -8.53
N LEU A 23 -4.84 8.51 -9.30
CA LEU A 23 -6.17 8.76 -9.85
C LEU A 23 -6.57 7.63 -10.81
N GLU A 24 -5.63 7.23 -11.66
CA GLU A 24 -5.83 6.17 -12.63
C GLU A 24 -5.38 4.80 -12.09
N ARG A 25 -6.27 3.83 -12.15
CA ARG A 25 -5.97 2.46 -11.73
C ARG A 25 -4.82 1.83 -12.53
N ALA A 26 -4.68 2.20 -13.80
CA ALA A 26 -3.61 1.71 -14.66
C ALA A 26 -2.23 2.11 -14.10
N ILE A 27 -2.08 3.35 -13.62
CA ILE A 27 -0.85 3.85 -13.00
C ILE A 27 -0.50 3.04 -11.75
N LEU A 28 -1.50 2.75 -10.89
CA LEU A 28 -1.29 1.90 -9.71
C LEU A 28 -0.78 0.51 -10.12
N HIS A 29 -1.37 -0.10 -11.15
CA HIS A 29 -0.97 -1.42 -11.63
C HIS A 29 0.45 -1.43 -12.23
N GLN A 30 0.84 -0.38 -12.95
CA GLN A 30 2.20 -0.22 -13.48
C GLN A 30 3.21 -0.06 -12.35
N ARG A 31 2.92 0.80 -11.36
CA ARG A 31 3.79 0.99 -10.18
C ARG A 31 3.98 -0.30 -9.38
N ILE A 32 2.92 -1.09 -9.22
CA ILE A 32 3.00 -2.40 -8.55
C ILE A 32 3.93 -3.34 -9.31
N ALA A 33 3.77 -3.46 -10.64
CA ALA A 33 4.60 -4.32 -11.45
C ALA A 33 6.07 -3.86 -11.40
N ARG A 34 6.33 -2.59 -11.70
CA ARG A 34 7.68 -2.03 -11.69
C ARG A 34 8.38 -2.17 -10.34
N ARG A 35 7.66 -1.90 -9.25
CA ARG A 35 8.21 -2.08 -7.90
C ARG A 35 8.61 -3.53 -7.64
N PHE A 36 7.79 -4.49 -8.05
CA PHE A 36 8.08 -5.91 -7.82
C PHE A 36 9.30 -6.36 -8.64
N GLU A 37 9.39 -5.94 -9.90
CA GLU A 37 10.56 -6.19 -10.76
C GLU A 37 11.84 -5.64 -10.12
N LEU A 38 11.83 -4.38 -9.67
CA LEU A 38 12.97 -3.77 -8.98
C LEU A 38 13.36 -4.51 -7.70
N MET A 39 12.40 -5.04 -6.93
CA MET A 39 12.70 -5.84 -5.75
C MET A 39 13.40 -7.16 -6.12
N VAL A 40 12.97 -7.81 -7.20
CA VAL A 40 13.63 -9.03 -7.69
C VAL A 40 15.03 -8.72 -8.20
N GLU A 41 15.20 -7.64 -8.98
CA GLU A 41 16.52 -7.15 -9.45
C GLU A 41 17.45 -6.81 -8.26
N ALA A 42 16.89 -6.28 -7.16
CA ALA A 42 17.63 -5.95 -5.94
C ALA A 42 17.94 -7.15 -5.01
N GLY A 43 17.55 -8.37 -5.41
CA GLY A 43 17.92 -9.59 -4.67
C GLY A 43 16.81 -10.17 -3.78
N LEU A 44 15.55 -9.82 -3.97
CA LEU A 44 14.44 -10.38 -3.19
C LEU A 44 14.41 -11.92 -3.25
N LEU A 45 14.74 -12.53 -4.40
CA LEU A 45 14.80 -13.99 -4.52
C LEU A 45 15.87 -14.60 -3.60
N GLU A 46 17.04 -13.98 -3.51
CA GLU A 46 18.13 -14.45 -2.65
C GLU A 46 17.77 -14.29 -1.16
N GLU A 47 17.07 -13.20 -0.81
CA GLU A 47 16.54 -13.00 0.54
C GLU A 47 15.59 -14.15 0.92
N VAL A 48 14.60 -14.45 0.04
CA VAL A 48 13.66 -15.56 0.29
C VAL A 48 14.36 -16.90 0.31
N ARG A 49 15.38 -17.11 -0.54
CA ARG A 49 16.20 -18.35 -0.55
C ARG A 49 16.94 -18.55 0.78
N GLY A 50 17.49 -17.48 1.34
CA GLY A 50 18.13 -17.52 2.66
C GLY A 50 17.14 -17.92 3.77
N LEU A 51 15.90 -17.46 3.69
CA LEU A 51 14.84 -17.85 4.63
C LEU A 51 14.36 -19.28 4.38
N TRP A 52 14.19 -19.69 3.12
CA TRP A 52 13.78 -21.03 2.73
C TRP A 52 14.74 -22.11 3.20
N GLY A 53 16.06 -21.82 3.17
CA GLY A 53 17.08 -22.74 3.66
C GLY A 53 17.09 -22.96 5.18
N ARG A 54 16.33 -22.19 5.94
CA ARG A 54 16.23 -22.32 7.40
C ARG A 54 15.28 -23.44 7.79
N ARG A 55 15.69 -24.28 8.73
CA ARG A 55 14.89 -25.42 9.21
C ARG A 55 13.73 -25.04 10.14
N ASP A 56 13.80 -23.86 10.73
CA ASP A 56 12.79 -23.33 11.66
C ASP A 56 11.67 -22.55 10.94
N LEU A 57 11.79 -22.34 9.62
CA LEU A 57 10.81 -21.64 8.80
C LEU A 57 10.11 -22.58 7.83
N HIS A 58 8.84 -22.30 7.55
CA HIS A 58 8.04 -23.05 6.59
C HIS A 58 6.91 -22.15 6.01
N ALA A 59 6.37 -22.53 4.84
CA ALA A 59 5.37 -21.77 4.09
C ALA A 59 4.08 -21.44 4.90
N GLY A 60 3.77 -22.21 5.94
CA GLY A 60 2.61 -22.01 6.80
C GLY A 60 2.71 -20.85 7.79
N LEU A 61 3.92 -20.32 8.03
CA LEU A 61 4.11 -19.21 8.97
C LEU A 61 3.49 -17.91 8.43
N PRO A 62 2.86 -17.09 9.28
CA PRO A 62 2.20 -15.85 8.85
C PRO A 62 3.11 -14.93 8.04
N ALA A 63 4.37 -14.76 8.44
CA ALA A 63 5.35 -13.92 7.74
C ALA A 63 5.67 -14.45 6.33
N MET A 64 5.79 -15.77 6.17
CA MET A 64 6.08 -16.40 4.88
C MET A 64 4.87 -16.37 3.93
N ARG A 65 3.67 -16.14 4.44
CA ARG A 65 2.44 -15.96 3.65
C ARG A 65 2.29 -14.54 3.09
N ALA A 66 3.20 -13.63 3.39
CA ALA A 66 3.22 -12.29 2.79
C ALA A 66 3.28 -12.38 1.27
N VAL A 67 2.58 -11.44 0.60
CA VAL A 67 2.60 -11.37 -0.86
C VAL A 67 4.02 -11.07 -1.33
N GLY A 68 4.49 -11.80 -2.31
CA GLY A 68 5.88 -11.82 -2.78
C GLY A 68 6.63 -13.01 -2.19
N TYR A 69 6.77 -13.09 -0.88
CA TYR A 69 7.46 -14.23 -0.23
C TYR A 69 6.78 -15.57 -0.56
N ARG A 70 5.48 -15.66 -0.42
CA ARG A 70 4.74 -16.88 -0.74
C ARG A 70 4.98 -17.38 -2.16
N GLN A 71 4.94 -16.50 -3.16
CA GLN A 71 5.12 -16.88 -4.56
C GLN A 71 6.56 -17.29 -4.88
N LEU A 72 7.55 -16.57 -4.33
CA LEU A 72 8.94 -16.94 -4.49
C LEU A 72 9.30 -18.21 -3.72
N TRP A 73 8.67 -18.46 -2.57
CA TRP A 73 8.79 -19.72 -1.84
C TRP A 73 8.30 -20.90 -2.66
N GLN A 74 7.13 -20.78 -3.31
CA GLN A 74 6.60 -21.80 -4.22
C GLN A 74 7.54 -22.08 -5.40
N HIS A 75 8.18 -21.03 -5.94
CA HIS A 75 9.23 -21.22 -6.94
C HIS A 75 10.43 -22.01 -6.40
N LEU A 76 10.89 -21.73 -5.22
CA LEU A 76 12.01 -22.46 -4.60
C LEU A 76 11.66 -23.92 -4.26
N GLU A 77 10.40 -24.22 -4.00
CA GLU A 77 9.88 -25.60 -3.87
C GLU A 77 9.70 -26.31 -5.20
N GLY A 78 9.90 -25.63 -6.34
CA GLY A 78 9.79 -26.21 -7.69
C GLY A 78 8.35 -26.27 -8.21
N GLU A 79 7.38 -25.62 -7.55
CA GLU A 79 5.97 -25.64 -7.96
C GLU A 79 5.70 -24.80 -9.21
N CYS A 80 6.53 -23.78 -9.50
CA CYS A 80 6.37 -22.89 -10.65
C CYS A 80 7.69 -22.28 -11.10
N THR A 81 7.71 -21.71 -12.30
CA THR A 81 8.87 -20.94 -12.79
C THR A 81 9.01 -19.61 -12.04
N LEU A 82 10.20 -18.99 -12.09
CA LEU A 82 10.39 -17.66 -11.49
C LEU A 82 9.47 -16.62 -12.15
N ASP A 83 9.32 -16.68 -13.47
CA ASP A 83 8.43 -15.78 -14.21
C ASP A 83 6.97 -15.90 -13.77
N ASP A 84 6.48 -17.12 -13.54
CA ASP A 84 5.14 -17.34 -13.00
C ASP A 84 5.01 -16.85 -11.57
N ALA A 85 6.01 -17.07 -10.72
CA ALA A 85 6.02 -16.54 -9.35
C ALA A 85 5.94 -15.00 -9.33
N VAL A 86 6.70 -14.32 -10.19
CA VAL A 86 6.67 -12.85 -10.35
C VAL A 86 5.29 -12.38 -10.82
N LYS A 87 4.73 -12.99 -11.87
CA LYS A 87 3.39 -12.66 -12.38
C LYS A 87 2.32 -12.85 -11.31
N ASN A 88 2.37 -13.96 -10.58
CA ASN A 88 1.43 -14.27 -9.51
C ASN A 88 1.56 -13.30 -8.33
N ALA A 89 2.77 -12.89 -7.97
CA ALA A 89 3.01 -11.89 -6.92
C ALA A 89 2.46 -10.51 -7.30
N ILE A 90 2.69 -10.07 -8.54
CA ILE A 90 2.12 -8.83 -9.07
C ILE A 90 0.58 -8.88 -9.05
N ALA A 91 -0.01 -9.98 -9.52
CA ALA A 91 -1.47 -10.17 -9.50
C ALA A 91 -2.03 -10.15 -8.07
N ALA A 92 -1.40 -10.86 -7.14
CA ALA A 92 -1.80 -10.88 -5.73
C ALA A 92 -1.69 -9.50 -5.08
N THR A 93 -0.65 -8.72 -5.41
CA THR A 93 -0.47 -7.34 -4.93
C THR A 93 -1.57 -6.41 -5.47
N ARG A 94 -1.95 -6.54 -6.75
CA ARG A 94 -3.08 -5.79 -7.33
C ARG A 94 -4.40 -6.11 -6.61
N GLN A 95 -4.63 -7.38 -6.26
CA GLN A 95 -5.82 -7.78 -5.50
C GLN A 95 -5.79 -7.23 -4.06
N LEU A 96 -4.62 -7.20 -3.43
CA LEU A 96 -4.44 -6.59 -2.12
C LEU A 96 -4.77 -5.09 -2.17
N ALA A 97 -4.22 -4.36 -3.14
CA ALA A 97 -4.49 -2.94 -3.34
C ALA A 97 -5.99 -2.67 -3.59
N LYS A 98 -6.67 -3.52 -4.40
CA LYS A 98 -8.12 -3.42 -4.61
C LYS A 98 -8.89 -3.54 -3.29
N ARG A 99 -8.53 -4.52 -2.43
CA ARG A 99 -9.18 -4.69 -1.12
C ARG A 99 -8.94 -3.49 -0.20
N GLN A 100 -7.70 -2.97 -0.16
CA GLN A 100 -7.36 -1.77 0.62
C GLN A 100 -8.21 -0.57 0.18
N LEU A 101 -8.28 -0.28 -1.11
CA LEU A 101 -9.08 0.83 -1.64
C LEU A 101 -10.59 0.64 -1.37
N THR A 102 -11.09 -0.60 -1.47
CA THR A 102 -12.49 -0.91 -1.17
C THR A 102 -12.80 -0.67 0.32
N TRP A 103 -11.88 -1.02 1.20
CA TRP A 103 -12.01 -0.80 2.64
C TRP A 103 -11.91 0.68 2.98
N LEU A 104 -10.91 1.39 2.45
CA LEU A 104 -10.72 2.83 2.67
C LEU A 104 -11.91 3.67 2.21
N ARG A 105 -12.59 3.29 1.11
CA ARG A 105 -13.80 4.00 0.65
C ARG A 105 -14.97 3.95 1.63
N LYS A 106 -14.97 2.99 2.54
CA LYS A 106 -15.98 2.86 3.60
C LYS A 106 -15.58 3.60 4.88
N TRP A 107 -14.37 4.15 4.93
CA TRP A 107 -13.87 4.84 6.10
C TRP A 107 -14.49 6.22 6.21
N PRO A 108 -15.15 6.55 7.33
CA PRO A 108 -15.79 7.85 7.49
C PRO A 108 -14.75 8.97 7.57
N ASN A 109 -15.08 10.12 7.03
CA ASN A 109 -14.27 11.35 7.10
C ASN A 109 -12.83 11.21 6.57
N LEU A 110 -12.57 10.29 5.64
CA LEU A 110 -11.28 10.10 5.01
C LEU A 110 -11.09 11.13 3.88
N GLY A 111 -10.08 12.01 4.04
CA GLY A 111 -9.65 12.91 2.98
C GLY A 111 -8.86 12.15 1.90
N TRP A 112 -9.13 12.42 0.63
CA TRP A 112 -8.47 11.75 -0.48
C TRP A 112 -7.57 12.72 -1.26
N ILE A 113 -6.33 12.30 -1.50
CA ILE A 113 -5.36 12.95 -2.38
C ILE A 113 -5.08 12.00 -3.54
N TYR A 114 -5.46 12.38 -4.74
CA TYR A 114 -5.20 11.61 -5.95
C TYR A 114 -4.01 12.17 -6.70
N THR A 115 -3.12 11.29 -7.17
CA THR A 115 -1.93 11.68 -7.91
C THR A 115 -2.02 11.29 -9.39
N ASP A 116 -1.34 12.07 -10.23
CA ASP A 116 -1.08 11.75 -11.64
C ASP A 116 0.03 10.69 -11.79
N HIS A 117 0.43 10.45 -13.04
CA HIS A 117 1.52 9.52 -13.37
C HIS A 117 2.88 9.99 -12.84
N ALA A 118 3.11 11.31 -12.73
CA ALA A 118 4.35 11.89 -12.21
C ALA A 118 4.38 11.90 -10.66
N GLY A 119 3.24 11.65 -10.01
CA GLY A 119 3.10 11.66 -8.57
C GLY A 119 2.69 13.01 -7.98
N ASN A 120 2.34 13.99 -8.82
CA ASN A 120 1.79 15.26 -8.39
C ASN A 120 0.30 15.13 -8.09
N VAL A 121 -0.24 16.09 -7.35
CA VAL A 121 -1.68 16.12 -7.05
C VAL A 121 -2.47 16.39 -8.33
N ALA A 122 -3.30 15.43 -8.72
CA ALA A 122 -4.21 15.54 -9.87
C ALA A 122 -5.64 15.90 -9.45
N LEU A 123 -6.05 15.44 -8.25
CA LEU A 123 -7.36 15.71 -7.68
C LEU A 123 -7.27 15.53 -6.16
N ASN A 124 -7.95 16.38 -5.41
CA ASN A 124 -8.15 16.16 -3.98
C ASN A 124 -9.65 16.17 -3.63
N ARG A 125 -9.99 15.51 -2.54
CA ARG A 125 -11.33 15.51 -1.92
C ARG A 125 -11.18 15.72 -0.42
N LEU A 126 -10.54 16.83 -0.06
CA LEU A 126 -10.29 17.21 1.32
C LEU A 126 -11.39 18.17 1.81
N SER A 127 -11.78 19.13 0.96
CA SER A 127 -12.94 20.02 1.13
C SER A 127 -13.42 20.52 -0.24
N GLU A 128 -14.64 21.07 -0.29
CA GLU A 128 -15.21 21.62 -1.54
C GLU A 128 -14.47 22.87 -2.06
N GLN A 129 -13.57 23.46 -1.25
CA GLN A 129 -12.87 24.71 -1.56
C GLN A 129 -11.42 24.55 -2.01
N ASP A 130 -10.89 23.31 -2.02
CA ASP A 130 -9.45 23.04 -2.21
C ASP A 130 -9.08 22.70 -3.67
N THR A 131 -9.39 23.61 -4.62
CA THR A 131 -8.99 23.43 -6.04
C THR A 131 -7.58 23.97 -6.37
N ASP A 132 -7.00 24.79 -5.50
CA ASP A 132 -5.75 25.54 -5.81
C ASP A 132 -4.46 24.70 -5.74
N TRP A 133 -4.55 23.42 -5.34
CA TRP A 133 -3.39 22.55 -5.08
C TRP A 133 -3.07 21.57 -6.22
N LEU A 134 -3.70 21.72 -7.37
CA LEU A 134 -3.43 20.86 -8.53
C LEU A 134 -1.98 21.06 -9.02
N GLY A 135 -1.28 19.95 -9.24
CA GLY A 135 0.13 19.96 -9.69
C GLY A 135 1.16 19.97 -8.56
N GLU A 136 0.76 20.19 -7.29
CA GLU A 136 1.69 20.17 -6.16
C GLU A 136 2.09 18.75 -5.74
N ARG A 137 3.15 18.66 -4.93
CA ARG A 137 3.52 17.40 -4.27
C ARG A 137 2.52 17.07 -3.17
N PRO A 138 2.08 15.80 -3.03
CA PRO A 138 1.06 15.40 -2.04
C PRO A 138 1.41 15.75 -0.59
N LEU A 139 2.70 15.76 -0.25
CA LEU A 139 3.17 16.15 1.09
C LEU A 139 2.89 17.63 1.37
N GLY A 140 3.14 18.52 0.40
CA GLY A 140 2.85 19.95 0.56
C GLY A 140 1.37 20.19 0.80
N LEU A 141 0.50 19.56 -0.01
CA LEU A 141 -0.94 19.63 0.18
C LEU A 141 -1.36 19.14 1.58
N ALA A 142 -0.86 17.99 2.01
CA ALA A 142 -1.22 17.41 3.32
C ALA A 142 -0.80 18.35 4.48
N LEU A 143 0.41 18.91 4.43
CA LEU A 143 0.91 19.85 5.44
C LEU A 143 0.08 21.13 5.47
N ASN A 144 -0.24 21.71 4.32
CA ASN A 144 -1.06 22.93 4.23
C ASN A 144 -2.49 22.67 4.73
N TYR A 145 -3.09 21.54 4.39
CA TYR A 145 -4.39 21.14 4.90
C TYR A 145 -4.42 21.02 6.43
N LEU A 146 -3.35 20.50 7.03
CA LEU A 146 -3.20 20.43 8.49
C LEU A 146 -3.00 21.81 9.11
N ALA A 147 -2.17 22.67 8.52
CA ALA A 147 -1.86 24.00 9.00
C ALA A 147 -3.09 24.95 9.02
N GLN A 148 -4.01 24.80 8.08
CA GLN A 148 -5.23 25.62 7.99
C GLN A 148 -6.33 25.22 8.99
N ARG A 149 -6.13 24.15 9.75
CA ARG A 149 -7.08 23.65 10.76
C ARG A 149 -6.52 23.91 12.16
N PRO A 150 -6.88 25.01 12.80
CA PRO A 150 -6.43 25.29 14.17
C PRO A 150 -6.87 24.17 15.11
N LEU A 151 -6.01 23.88 16.10
CA LEU A 151 -6.23 22.89 17.15
C LEU A 151 -7.50 23.20 17.96
#